data_6190bf60155e4b3123af9bbf4cec0ff9
#
_entry.id   6190bf60155e4b3123af9bbf4cec0ff9
#
_cell.length_a   1.000
_cell.length_b   1.000
_cell.length_c   1.000
_cell.angle_alpha   90.00
_cell.angle_beta   90.00
_cell.angle_gamma   90.00
#
_symmetry.space_group_name_H-M   'P 1'
#
loop_
_entity.id
_entity.type
_entity.pdbx_description
1 polymer ?
#
loop_
_entity_poly.entity_id
_entity_poly.type
_entity_poly.pdbx_seq_one_letter_code
_entity_poly.pdbx_strand_id
1 'polypeptide(L)'
;VYKRQPWDWSPSTLKSLAIEIRKSLFPIHIAANKADITPKGVDFTFQTNGRVIPCMADMELALRRAESAGLIHYISGQQTFEVPNSENLSEAQNGALQHMQERLTQNNNTGVSTIIDTVLFEELDHIVVYPVQDENQWTDSEGKVLPDAFVVPNNIQAKNLAYKVHSDLGDGFIRGTDGRSRRTVGSEHELADGDVLKIHAKT
;
A
#
# COMPACT_ATOMS: atom_id res chain seq x y z
N VAL A 1 15.08 -33.46 -31.51
CA VAL A 1 14.60 -32.07 -31.67
C VAL A 1 15.73 -31.14 -31.28
N TYR A 2 16.44 -30.63 -32.27
CA TYR A 2 17.46 -29.59 -32.03
C TYR A 2 16.76 -28.32 -31.51
N LYS A 3 16.92 -28.02 -30.23
CA LYS A 3 16.47 -26.75 -29.68
C LYS A 3 17.31 -25.66 -30.35
N ARG A 4 16.68 -24.83 -31.18
CA ARG A 4 17.36 -23.63 -31.75
C ARG A 4 17.86 -22.77 -30.62
N GLN A 5 19.09 -22.34 -30.69
CA GLN A 5 19.68 -21.46 -29.69
C GLN A 5 19.08 -20.05 -29.83
N PRO A 6 19.03 -19.26 -28.73
CA PRO A 6 18.42 -17.91 -28.77
C PRO A 6 18.97 -16.98 -29.87
N TRP A 7 20.24 -17.14 -30.23
CA TRP A 7 20.85 -16.32 -31.29
C TRP A 7 20.40 -16.72 -32.72
N ASP A 8 19.75 -17.88 -32.87
CA ASP A 8 19.18 -18.33 -34.16
C ASP A 8 17.71 -17.94 -34.30
N TRP A 9 17.15 -17.22 -33.33
CA TRP A 9 15.75 -16.86 -33.33
C TRP A 9 15.48 -15.67 -34.26
N SER A 10 14.36 -15.72 -34.95
CA SER A 10 13.90 -14.60 -35.73
C SER A 10 13.53 -13.39 -34.82
N PRO A 11 13.61 -12.16 -35.37
CA PRO A 11 13.15 -10.97 -34.62
C PRO A 11 11.71 -11.10 -34.10
N SER A 12 10.82 -11.77 -34.83
CA SER A 12 9.44 -12.03 -34.39
C SER A 12 9.37 -12.99 -33.21
N THR A 13 10.19 -14.03 -33.18
CA THR A 13 10.28 -14.99 -32.07
C THR A 13 10.82 -14.30 -30.81
N LEU A 14 11.87 -13.47 -30.95
CA LEU A 14 12.44 -12.68 -29.86
C LEU A 14 11.41 -11.69 -29.30
N LYS A 15 10.64 -11.02 -30.18
CA LYS A 15 9.57 -10.12 -29.76
C LYS A 15 8.47 -10.85 -28.97
N SER A 16 8.04 -12.01 -29.44
CA SER A 16 7.05 -12.83 -28.75
C SER A 16 7.54 -13.25 -27.37
N LEU A 17 8.80 -13.72 -27.27
CA LEU A 17 9.40 -14.07 -25.98
C LEU A 17 9.47 -12.86 -25.04
N ALA A 18 9.91 -11.71 -25.51
CA ALA A 18 9.97 -10.49 -24.71
C ALA A 18 8.59 -10.08 -24.20
N ILE A 19 7.54 -10.23 -25.00
CA ILE A 19 6.15 -9.96 -24.60
C ILE A 19 5.73 -10.92 -23.47
N GLU A 20 6.01 -12.22 -23.60
CA GLU A 20 5.63 -13.21 -22.58
C GLU A 20 6.43 -13.01 -21.27
N ILE A 21 7.72 -12.74 -21.36
CA ILE A 21 8.55 -12.38 -20.19
C ILE A 21 7.98 -11.15 -19.51
N ARG A 22 7.66 -10.08 -20.25
CA ARG A 22 7.08 -8.87 -19.70
C ARG A 22 5.74 -9.14 -19.00
N LYS A 23 4.86 -9.93 -19.63
CA LYS A 23 3.57 -10.28 -19.02
C LYS A 23 3.74 -11.04 -17.71
N SER A 24 4.74 -11.92 -17.63
CA SER A 24 5.00 -12.73 -16.44
C SER A 24 5.67 -11.94 -15.31
N LEU A 25 6.64 -11.08 -15.64
CA LEU A 25 7.43 -10.35 -14.66
C LEU A 25 6.84 -8.98 -14.28
N PHE A 26 6.09 -8.36 -15.19
CA PHE A 26 5.56 -7.01 -15.03
C PHE A 26 4.07 -6.97 -15.43
N PRO A 27 3.17 -7.49 -14.60
CA PRO A 27 1.74 -7.37 -14.85
C PRO A 27 1.32 -5.90 -14.89
N ILE A 28 0.40 -5.56 -15.79
CA ILE A 28 -0.14 -4.21 -15.90
C ILE A 28 -1.51 -4.19 -15.25
N HIS A 29 -1.62 -3.53 -14.10
CA HIS A 29 -2.89 -3.25 -13.46
C HIS A 29 -3.50 -1.97 -14.03
N ILE A 30 -4.81 -1.95 -14.17
CA ILE A 30 -5.54 -0.83 -14.77
C ILE A 30 -6.47 -0.23 -13.73
N ALA A 31 -6.28 1.05 -13.41
CA ALA A 31 -7.26 1.84 -12.69
C ALA A 31 -8.33 2.33 -13.66
N ALA A 32 -9.50 1.69 -13.66
CA ALA A 32 -10.64 2.12 -14.47
C ALA A 32 -11.32 3.31 -13.77
N ASN A 33 -10.79 4.52 -14.03
CA ASN A 33 -11.25 5.74 -13.36
C ASN A 33 -12.65 6.15 -13.82
N LYS A 34 -13.31 6.99 -13.01
CA LYS A 34 -14.70 7.48 -13.20
C LYS A 34 -15.76 6.37 -13.07
N ALA A 35 -15.51 5.41 -12.21
CA ALA A 35 -16.45 4.31 -11.94
C ALA A 35 -17.78 4.82 -11.34
N ASP A 36 -17.78 5.99 -10.69
CA ASP A 36 -18.95 6.67 -10.12
C ASP A 36 -19.99 7.12 -11.16
N ILE A 37 -19.53 7.47 -12.35
CA ILE A 37 -20.40 7.92 -13.45
C ILE A 37 -20.57 6.88 -14.56
N THR A 38 -19.94 5.72 -14.43
CA THR A 38 -20.05 4.64 -15.41
C THR A 38 -21.42 3.95 -15.28
N PRO A 39 -22.14 3.72 -16.39
CA PRO A 39 -23.41 3.00 -16.36
C PRO A 39 -23.26 1.60 -15.74
N LYS A 40 -24.27 1.15 -14.98
CA LYS A 40 -24.29 -0.21 -14.42
C LYS A 40 -24.20 -1.25 -15.53
N GLY A 41 -23.37 -2.27 -15.34
CA GLY A 41 -23.23 -3.39 -16.28
C GLY A 41 -22.17 -3.16 -17.37
N VAL A 42 -21.43 -2.07 -17.34
CA VAL A 42 -20.23 -1.92 -18.18
C VAL A 42 -19.17 -2.89 -17.67
N ASP A 43 -18.80 -3.84 -18.52
CA ASP A 43 -17.70 -4.77 -18.27
C ASP A 43 -16.38 -4.10 -18.67
N PHE A 44 -15.49 -3.91 -17.68
CA PHE A 44 -14.14 -3.38 -17.89
C PHE A 44 -13.17 -4.48 -18.31
N THR A 45 -13.56 -5.33 -19.27
CA THR A 45 -12.67 -6.35 -19.82
C THR A 45 -11.60 -5.72 -20.69
N PHE A 46 -10.43 -5.52 -20.13
CA PHE A 46 -9.23 -5.17 -20.89
C PHE A 46 -8.35 -6.41 -21.05
N GLN A 47 -7.68 -6.52 -22.20
CA GLN A 47 -6.66 -7.56 -22.42
C GLN A 47 -5.40 -7.21 -21.60
N THR A 48 -5.46 -7.51 -20.32
CA THR A 48 -4.31 -7.37 -19.41
C THR A 48 -4.07 -8.68 -18.68
N ASN A 49 -2.84 -8.92 -18.27
CA ASN A 49 -2.47 -10.01 -17.37
C ASN A 49 -2.49 -9.59 -15.88
N GLY A 50 -2.82 -8.31 -15.62
CA GLY A 50 -3.08 -7.78 -14.29
C GLY A 50 -4.58 -7.62 -14.02
N ARG A 51 -4.92 -6.96 -12.94
CA ARG A 51 -6.31 -6.67 -12.55
C ARG A 51 -6.79 -5.34 -13.12
N VAL A 52 -8.09 -5.28 -13.38
CA VAL A 52 -8.79 -4.02 -13.67
C VAL A 52 -9.57 -3.64 -12.44
N ILE A 53 -9.25 -2.50 -11.84
CA ILE A 53 -9.83 -2.04 -10.57
C ILE A 53 -10.63 -0.76 -10.85
N PRO A 54 -11.95 -0.78 -10.64
CA PRO A 54 -12.77 0.44 -10.75
C PRO A 54 -12.30 1.47 -9.72
N CYS A 55 -12.09 2.71 -10.17
CA CYS A 55 -11.62 3.81 -9.33
C CYS A 55 -12.49 5.06 -9.47
N MET A 56 -12.57 5.83 -8.39
CA MET A 56 -13.29 7.10 -8.30
C MET A 56 -12.34 8.17 -7.76
N ALA A 57 -11.34 8.55 -8.56
CA ALA A 57 -10.23 9.39 -8.10
C ALA A 57 -10.67 10.80 -7.66
N ASP A 58 -11.66 11.40 -8.35
CA ASP A 58 -12.20 12.71 -7.97
C ASP A 58 -12.91 12.65 -6.61
N MET A 59 -13.61 11.54 -6.34
CA MET A 59 -14.27 11.35 -5.05
C MET A 59 -13.24 11.11 -3.93
N GLU A 60 -12.20 10.32 -4.15
CA GLU A 60 -11.10 10.16 -3.19
C GLU A 60 -10.46 11.50 -2.85
N LEU A 61 -10.19 12.33 -3.87
CA LEU A 61 -9.63 13.66 -3.67
C LEU A 61 -10.58 14.57 -2.87
N ALA A 62 -11.89 14.51 -3.14
CA ALA A 62 -12.89 15.29 -2.42
C ALA A 62 -12.99 14.87 -0.94
N LEU A 63 -12.98 13.55 -0.65
CA LEU A 63 -12.99 13.00 0.70
C LEU A 63 -11.74 13.42 1.48
N ARG A 64 -10.54 13.32 0.88
CA ARG A 64 -9.30 13.76 1.53
C ARG A 64 -9.26 15.26 1.82
N ARG A 65 -9.82 16.08 0.92
CA ARG A 65 -9.96 17.52 1.15
C ARG A 65 -10.94 17.83 2.28
N ALA A 66 -12.05 17.11 2.35
CA ALA A 66 -13.02 17.26 3.43
C ALA A 66 -12.42 16.84 4.79
N GLU A 67 -11.63 15.77 4.82
CA GLU A 67 -10.89 15.34 6.00
C GLU A 67 -9.85 16.39 6.42
N SER A 68 -9.02 16.87 5.50
CA SER A 68 -8.02 17.91 5.78
C SER A 68 -8.64 19.22 6.27
N ALA A 69 -9.89 19.50 5.90
CA ALA A 69 -10.68 20.63 6.38
C ALA A 69 -11.38 20.36 7.73
N GLY A 70 -11.23 19.17 8.31
CA GLY A 70 -11.86 18.76 9.58
C GLY A 70 -13.38 18.56 9.50
N LEU A 71 -13.93 18.42 8.29
CA LEU A 71 -15.37 18.21 8.09
C LEU A 71 -15.79 16.74 8.32
N ILE A 72 -14.88 15.82 8.04
CA ILE A 72 -15.09 14.37 8.19
C ILE A 72 -13.86 13.69 8.77
N HIS A 73 -14.02 12.46 9.29
CA HIS A 73 -12.93 11.52 9.54
C HIS A 73 -13.01 10.41 8.50
N TYR A 74 -12.06 10.39 7.57
CA TYR A 74 -11.99 9.42 6.48
C TYR A 74 -10.62 8.77 6.40
N ILE A 75 -10.61 7.44 6.33
CA ILE A 75 -9.41 6.66 6.03
C ILE A 75 -9.57 6.06 4.63
N SER A 76 -8.60 6.31 3.77
CA SER A 76 -8.61 5.79 2.39
C SER A 76 -8.79 4.28 2.37
N GLY A 77 -9.68 3.81 1.49
CA GLY A 77 -10.04 2.39 1.39
C GLY A 77 -11.24 1.96 2.24
N GLN A 78 -11.72 2.80 3.15
CA GLN A 78 -12.93 2.51 3.92
C GLN A 78 -14.20 2.74 3.11
N GLN A 79 -15.27 2.03 3.51
CA GLN A 79 -16.61 2.13 2.91
C GLN A 79 -17.42 3.30 3.47
N THR A 80 -16.95 3.89 4.57
CA THR A 80 -17.66 4.92 5.32
C THR A 80 -16.69 5.96 5.85
N PHE A 81 -17.23 7.10 6.22
CA PHE A 81 -16.54 8.14 6.97
C PHE A 81 -17.45 8.66 8.08
N GLU A 82 -16.88 9.29 9.10
CA GLU A 82 -17.62 9.92 10.18
C GLU A 82 -17.71 11.43 9.97
N VAL A 83 -18.83 12.02 10.37
CA VAL A 83 -19.07 13.47 10.32
C VAL A 83 -19.17 13.97 11.75
N PRO A 84 -18.07 14.49 12.38
CA PRO A 84 -18.05 14.82 13.79
C PRO A 84 -18.97 15.97 14.17
N ASN A 85 -19.20 16.94 13.27
CA ASN A 85 -19.96 18.18 13.55
C ASN A 85 -21.00 18.45 12.45
N SER A 86 -21.97 17.55 12.29
CA SER A 86 -23.00 17.68 11.23
C SER A 86 -23.84 18.95 11.34
N GLU A 87 -23.98 19.51 12.55
CA GLU A 87 -24.75 20.74 12.80
C GLU A 87 -24.11 22.00 12.18
N ASN A 88 -22.79 21.96 11.94
CA ASN A 88 -22.04 23.09 11.39
C ASN A 88 -21.93 23.06 9.85
N LEU A 89 -22.47 22.03 9.21
CA LEU A 89 -22.41 21.89 7.75
C LEU A 89 -23.56 22.66 7.07
N SER A 90 -23.24 23.30 5.95
CA SER A 90 -24.29 23.85 5.08
C SER A 90 -25.12 22.72 4.45
N GLU A 91 -26.34 23.05 4.02
CA GLU A 91 -27.23 22.09 3.35
C GLU A 91 -26.56 21.48 2.09
N ALA A 92 -25.80 22.28 1.34
CA ALA A 92 -25.04 21.82 0.19
C ALA A 92 -23.92 20.83 0.56
N GLN A 93 -23.20 21.09 1.67
CA GLN A 93 -22.15 20.18 2.18
C GLN A 93 -22.77 18.87 2.65
N ASN A 94 -23.87 18.91 3.41
CA ASN A 94 -24.57 17.72 3.86
C ASN A 94 -25.04 16.87 2.67
N GLY A 95 -25.66 17.47 1.66
CA GLY A 95 -26.10 16.78 0.45
C GLY A 95 -24.94 16.13 -0.32
N ALA A 96 -23.79 16.83 -0.44
CA ALA A 96 -22.59 16.31 -1.08
C ALA A 96 -22.01 15.10 -0.31
N LEU A 97 -21.89 15.20 1.01
CA LEU A 97 -21.38 14.11 1.86
C LEU A 97 -22.32 12.89 1.84
N GLN A 98 -23.62 13.10 1.88
CA GLN A 98 -24.58 12.01 1.76
C GLN A 98 -24.44 11.26 0.42
N HIS A 99 -24.32 11.99 -0.69
CA HIS A 99 -24.08 11.39 -1.99
C HIS A 99 -22.75 10.60 -2.05
N MET A 100 -21.67 11.13 -1.47
CA MET A 100 -20.39 10.43 -1.38
C MET A 100 -20.52 9.14 -0.54
N GLN A 101 -21.24 9.19 0.59
CA GLN A 101 -21.48 8.02 1.44
C GLN A 101 -22.26 6.92 0.72
N GLU A 102 -23.29 7.28 -0.03
CA GLU A 102 -24.04 6.33 -0.85
C GLU A 102 -23.16 5.66 -1.91
N ARG A 103 -22.28 6.42 -2.57
CA ARG A 103 -21.36 5.89 -3.58
C ARG A 103 -20.30 4.97 -2.97
N LEU A 104 -19.72 5.33 -1.81
CA LEU A 104 -18.78 4.47 -1.09
C LEU A 104 -19.45 3.13 -0.73
N THR A 105 -20.66 3.17 -0.16
CA THR A 105 -21.41 1.97 0.21
C THR A 105 -21.71 1.08 -0.99
N GLN A 106 -22.04 1.67 -2.15
CA GLN A 106 -22.35 0.92 -3.38
C GLN A 106 -21.12 0.25 -4.02
N ASN A 107 -19.94 0.85 -3.86
CA ASN A 107 -18.70 0.41 -4.51
C ASN A 107 -17.66 -0.15 -3.53
N ASN A 108 -17.99 -0.30 -2.26
CA ASN A 108 -17.15 -0.70 -1.14
C ASN A 108 -16.06 0.31 -0.75
N ASN A 109 -15.46 1.03 -1.69
CA ASN A 109 -14.49 2.11 -1.49
C ASN A 109 -14.28 2.87 -2.80
N THR A 110 -13.32 3.79 -2.84
CA THR A 110 -13.00 4.56 -4.05
C THR A 110 -12.15 3.82 -5.08
N GLY A 111 -11.62 2.64 -4.73
CA GLY A 111 -10.71 1.84 -5.56
C GLY A 111 -9.26 2.35 -5.58
N VAL A 112 -8.98 3.57 -5.13
CA VAL A 112 -7.64 4.17 -5.23
C VAL A 112 -6.64 3.47 -4.31
N SER A 113 -6.99 3.18 -3.05
CA SER A 113 -6.15 2.38 -2.16
C SER A 113 -6.07 0.94 -2.63
N THR A 114 -7.17 0.36 -3.09
CA THR A 114 -7.24 -1.03 -3.55
C THR A 114 -6.20 -1.34 -4.63
N ILE A 115 -5.98 -0.44 -5.61
CA ILE A 115 -4.97 -0.69 -6.65
C ILE A 115 -3.55 -0.66 -6.08
N ILE A 116 -3.28 0.23 -5.11
CA ILE A 116 -1.99 0.32 -4.43
C ILE A 116 -1.75 -0.93 -3.59
N ASP A 117 -2.75 -1.34 -2.80
CA ASP A 117 -2.70 -2.53 -1.95
C ASP A 117 -2.47 -3.79 -2.78
N THR A 118 -3.21 -3.93 -3.91
CA THR A 118 -3.02 -5.04 -4.84
C THR A 118 -1.58 -5.13 -5.34
N VAL A 119 -1.00 -4.01 -5.77
CA VAL A 119 0.38 -4.01 -6.29
C VAL A 119 1.39 -4.28 -5.19
N LEU A 120 1.27 -3.63 -4.04
CA LEU A 120 2.28 -3.74 -2.98
C LEU A 120 2.22 -5.07 -2.25
N PHE A 121 1.03 -5.50 -1.84
CA PHE A 121 0.88 -6.63 -0.93
C PHE A 121 0.60 -7.96 -1.65
N GLU A 122 -0.12 -7.93 -2.79
CA GLU A 122 -0.46 -9.18 -3.48
C GLU A 122 0.53 -9.52 -4.61
N GLU A 123 1.07 -8.52 -5.34
CA GLU A 123 1.96 -8.78 -6.48
C GLU A 123 3.45 -8.68 -6.11
N LEU A 124 3.81 -7.70 -5.29
CA LEU A 124 5.19 -7.47 -4.87
C LEU A 124 5.54 -8.16 -3.56
N ASP A 125 4.57 -8.83 -2.92
CA ASP A 125 4.74 -9.51 -1.64
C ASP A 125 5.46 -8.64 -0.60
N HIS A 126 4.97 -7.41 -0.41
CA HIS A 126 5.49 -6.48 0.58
C HIS A 126 4.70 -6.58 1.89
N ILE A 127 5.35 -6.16 2.96
CA ILE A 127 4.78 -6.05 4.31
C ILE A 127 5.01 -4.65 4.85
N VAL A 128 4.28 -4.29 5.90
CA VAL A 128 4.48 -3.04 6.63
C VAL A 128 5.13 -3.33 7.98
N VAL A 129 6.21 -2.64 8.29
CA VAL A 129 6.91 -2.76 9.58
C VAL A 129 7.14 -1.39 10.19
N TYR A 130 7.20 -1.33 11.52
CA TYR A 130 7.24 -0.09 12.29
C TYR A 130 8.51 -0.02 13.15
N PRO A 131 9.57 0.66 12.70
CA PRO A 131 10.71 0.93 13.55
C PRO A 131 10.34 1.97 14.61
N VAL A 132 10.73 1.70 15.88
CA VAL A 132 10.44 2.55 17.04
C VAL A 132 11.66 2.76 17.89
N GLN A 133 11.66 3.80 18.73
CA GLN A 133 12.70 4.03 19.72
C GLN A 133 12.34 3.46 21.09
N ASP A 134 11.06 3.43 21.43
CA ASP A 134 10.56 2.77 22.64
C ASP A 134 9.68 1.57 22.28
N GLU A 135 10.17 0.37 22.58
CA GLU A 135 9.47 -0.89 22.33
C GLU A 135 8.27 -1.12 23.24
N ASN A 136 8.15 -0.33 24.31
CA ASN A 136 7.04 -0.46 25.27
C ASN A 136 5.85 0.39 24.90
N GLN A 137 6.10 1.61 24.48
CA GLN A 137 5.08 2.59 24.11
C GLN A 137 4.89 2.67 22.57
N TRP A 138 5.78 2.04 21.81
CA TRP A 138 5.82 2.07 20.34
C TRP A 138 5.97 3.48 19.79
N THR A 139 6.85 4.27 20.43
CA THR A 139 7.02 5.69 20.12
C THR A 139 8.42 5.99 19.60
N ASP A 140 8.55 7.18 18.99
CA ASP A 140 9.83 7.85 18.76
C ASP A 140 10.32 8.59 20.02
N SER A 141 11.39 9.39 19.87
CA SER A 141 11.95 10.25 20.93
C SER A 141 11.02 11.38 21.37
N GLU A 142 10.03 11.75 20.56
CA GLU A 142 9.08 12.83 20.84
C GLU A 142 7.76 12.29 21.44
N GLY A 143 7.63 10.98 21.59
CA GLY A 143 6.45 10.32 22.12
C GLY A 143 5.34 10.09 21.07
N LYS A 144 5.63 10.27 19.78
CA LYS A 144 4.70 9.97 18.70
C LYS A 144 4.58 8.46 18.52
N VAL A 145 3.37 7.93 18.59
CA VAL A 145 3.08 6.49 18.46
C VAL A 145 3.18 6.08 16.99
N LEU A 146 3.93 5.00 16.72
CA LEU A 146 4.18 4.44 15.38
C LEU A 146 4.50 5.56 14.35
N PRO A 147 5.59 6.32 14.57
CA PRO A 147 5.87 7.54 13.83
C PRO A 147 6.06 7.28 12.33
N ASP A 148 6.65 6.13 11.99
CA ASP A 148 7.00 5.75 10.63
C ASP A 148 6.51 4.33 10.31
N ALA A 149 5.99 4.16 9.10
CA ALA A 149 5.62 2.87 8.51
C ALA A 149 6.51 2.61 7.29
N PHE A 150 7.24 1.50 7.29
CA PHE A 150 8.10 1.09 6.19
C PHE A 150 7.46 -0.04 5.40
N VAL A 151 7.22 0.21 4.11
CA VAL A 151 6.81 -0.84 3.16
C VAL A 151 8.07 -1.51 2.64
N VAL A 152 8.19 -2.81 2.89
CA VAL A 152 9.40 -3.59 2.63
C VAL A 152 9.07 -4.98 2.09
N PRO A 153 9.98 -5.67 1.38
CA PRO A 153 9.76 -7.06 0.96
C PRO A 153 9.48 -7.98 2.14
N ASN A 154 8.60 -8.96 1.98
CA ASN A 154 8.14 -9.88 3.03
C ASN A 154 9.26 -10.70 3.71
N ASN A 155 10.39 -10.88 3.05
CA ASN A 155 11.53 -11.62 3.62
C ASN A 155 12.63 -10.71 4.17
N ILE A 156 12.31 -9.46 4.51
CA ILE A 156 13.32 -8.53 5.02
C ILE A 156 13.82 -8.95 6.39
N GLN A 157 15.13 -8.90 6.58
CA GLN A 157 15.77 -9.17 7.87
C GLN A 157 15.87 -7.90 8.72
N ALA A 158 15.91 -8.07 10.04
CA ALA A 158 15.98 -6.97 11.01
C ALA A 158 17.15 -6.00 10.74
N LYS A 159 18.32 -6.52 10.37
CA LYS A 159 19.48 -5.69 9.99
C LYS A 159 19.24 -4.91 8.70
N ASN A 160 18.55 -5.49 7.72
CA ASN A 160 18.24 -4.83 6.46
C ASN A 160 17.20 -3.71 6.67
N LEU A 161 16.25 -3.89 7.59
CA LEU A 161 15.38 -2.80 8.03
C LEU A 161 16.19 -1.66 8.67
N ALA A 162 17.18 -1.97 9.52
CA ALA A 162 18.03 -0.94 10.11
C ALA A 162 18.75 -0.09 9.04
N TYR A 163 19.26 -0.70 7.98
CA TYR A 163 19.82 0.02 6.82
C TYR A 163 18.79 0.87 6.08
N LYS A 164 17.53 0.43 6.02
CA LYS A 164 16.45 1.21 5.41
C LYS A 164 16.10 2.46 6.22
N VAL A 165 16.22 2.38 7.55
CA VAL A 165 16.01 3.53 8.44
C VAL A 165 17.19 4.50 8.36
N HIS A 166 18.42 4.01 8.54
CA HIS A 166 19.64 4.80 8.41
C HIS A 166 20.87 3.89 8.24
N SER A 167 21.85 4.30 7.42
CA SER A 167 23.10 3.54 7.20
C SER A 167 23.82 3.19 8.49
N ASP A 168 23.97 4.18 9.40
CA ASP A 168 24.69 3.99 10.66
C ASP A 168 24.01 2.97 11.59
N LEU A 169 22.68 2.88 11.55
CA LEU A 169 21.93 1.87 12.30
C LEU A 169 22.16 0.47 11.73
N GLY A 170 22.30 0.35 10.41
CA GLY A 170 22.62 -0.90 9.73
C GLY A 170 24.07 -1.34 10.02
N ASP A 171 25.04 -0.43 9.90
CA ASP A 171 26.47 -0.70 10.17
C ASP A 171 26.72 -1.02 11.64
N GLY A 172 26.10 -0.26 12.54
CA GLY A 172 26.19 -0.45 13.98
C GLY A 172 25.24 -1.50 14.56
N PHE A 173 24.46 -2.22 13.76
CA PHE A 173 23.42 -3.13 14.26
C PHE A 173 23.95 -4.17 15.23
N ILE A 174 23.37 -4.22 16.43
CA ILE A 174 23.71 -5.20 17.48
C ILE A 174 22.59 -6.25 17.57
N ARG A 175 21.35 -5.80 17.70
CA ARG A 175 20.16 -6.61 17.89
C ARG A 175 18.90 -5.79 17.64
N GLY A 176 17.74 -6.44 17.46
CA GLY A 176 16.44 -5.84 17.56
C GLY A 176 15.71 -6.26 18.84
N THR A 177 14.70 -5.50 19.25
CA THR A 177 13.68 -5.94 20.22
C THR A 177 12.33 -5.84 19.55
N ASP A 178 11.63 -6.97 19.45
CA ASP A 178 10.24 -7.02 18.98
C ASP A 178 9.31 -6.39 20.03
N GLY A 179 8.61 -5.33 19.65
CA GLY A 179 7.71 -4.56 20.51
C GLY A 179 6.48 -5.34 20.96
N ARG A 180 6.05 -6.37 20.24
CA ARG A 180 4.88 -7.18 20.59
C ARG A 180 5.24 -8.30 21.59
N SER A 181 6.22 -9.12 21.24
CA SER A 181 6.63 -10.28 22.06
C SER A 181 7.67 -9.93 23.13
N ARG A 182 8.29 -8.76 23.06
CA ARG A 182 9.40 -8.31 23.91
C ARG A 182 10.65 -9.18 23.80
N ARG A 183 10.76 -9.96 22.75
CA ARG A 183 11.92 -10.83 22.52
C ARG A 183 13.01 -10.08 21.77
N THR A 184 14.23 -10.43 22.12
CA THR A 184 15.42 -9.99 21.35
C THR A 184 15.50 -10.82 20.07
N VAL A 185 15.74 -10.13 18.95
CA VAL A 185 15.91 -10.73 17.62
C VAL A 185 17.30 -10.39 17.06
N GLY A 186 17.89 -11.35 16.35
CA GLY A 186 19.21 -11.20 15.71
C GLY A 186 19.15 -10.48 14.36
N SER A 187 20.30 -10.29 13.74
CA SER A 187 20.45 -9.61 12.44
C SER A 187 19.71 -10.30 11.31
N GLU A 188 19.61 -11.62 11.33
CA GLU A 188 19.03 -12.45 10.28
C GLU A 188 17.54 -12.79 10.54
N HIS A 189 16.97 -12.24 11.61
CA HIS A 189 15.55 -12.46 11.92
C HIS A 189 14.70 -11.84 10.83
N GLU A 190 13.87 -12.65 10.17
CA GLU A 190 12.90 -12.22 9.17
C GLU A 190 11.69 -11.58 9.86
N LEU A 191 11.30 -10.40 9.36
CA LEU A 191 10.18 -9.62 9.91
C LEU A 191 8.87 -10.05 9.24
N ALA A 192 7.80 -9.99 10.01
CA ALA A 192 6.42 -10.24 9.57
C ALA A 192 5.63 -8.93 9.43
N ASP A 193 4.50 -9.00 8.73
CA ASP A 193 3.60 -7.85 8.59
C ASP A 193 3.11 -7.35 9.94
N GLY A 194 3.17 -6.03 10.12
CA GLY A 194 2.79 -5.37 11.35
C GLY A 194 3.82 -5.45 12.48
N ASP A 195 5.02 -5.95 12.24
CA ASP A 195 6.07 -6.00 13.27
C ASP A 195 6.49 -4.59 13.70
N VAL A 196 6.63 -4.44 15.03
CA VAL A 196 7.15 -3.23 15.67
C VAL A 196 8.55 -3.55 16.18
N LEU A 197 9.57 -2.89 15.65
CA LEU A 197 10.96 -3.22 15.96
C LEU A 197 11.73 -2.03 16.53
N LYS A 198 12.28 -2.20 17.74
CA LYS A 198 13.34 -1.31 18.24
C LYS A 198 14.70 -1.81 17.77
N ILE A 199 15.45 -0.94 17.13
CA ILE A 199 16.80 -1.22 16.65
C ILE A 199 17.82 -0.76 17.70
N HIS A 200 18.72 -1.66 18.12
CA HIS A 200 19.85 -1.35 18.95
C HIS A 200 21.12 -1.37 18.10
N ALA A 201 21.78 -0.23 18.00
CA ALA A 201 23.00 -0.05 17.23
C ALA A 201 24.10 0.61 18.07
N LYS A 202 25.37 0.40 17.71
CA LYS A 202 26.48 1.21 18.21
C LYS A 202 26.44 2.55 17.46
N THR A 203 26.43 3.63 18.21
CA THR A 203 26.70 4.99 17.73
C THR A 203 28.17 5.26 17.69
#